data_91551d4f0f6918d48a5294f1191c03e7
#
_entry.id   91551d4f0f6918d48a5294f1191c03e7
#
_cell.length_a   1.000
_cell.length_b   1.000
_cell.length_c   1.000
_cell.angle_alpha   90.00
_cell.angle_beta   90.00
_cell.angle_gamma   90.00
#
_symmetry.space_group_name_H-M   'P 1'
#
loop_
_entity.id
_entity.type
_entity.pdbx_description
1 polymer ?
#
loop_
_entity_poly.entity_id
_entity_poly.type
_entity_poly.pdbx_seq_one_letter_code
_entity_poly.pdbx_strand_id
1 'polypeptide(L)'
;MSTTITGKLNKPANQFQAGESTGFSIRLGVKYRDPKTKQNEFTNYQAVIFAKAPAQIQFYNDVLVEGAVVEVTCEQLRIDSFEGNNGPMLSIDMLNARLGYVHSPNQQPAQAQQAPRQATQQPQYQQQPQQQPQYQQQPPQNLQQYNNQAPQAPQQFEDNSEISF
;
A
#
# COMPACT_ATOMS: atom_id res chain seq x y z
N MET A 1 -13.50 -10.65 -15.32
CA MET A 1 -12.55 -9.55 -15.09
C MET A 1 -12.81 -9.05 -13.69
N SER A 2 -11.80 -8.80 -12.86
CA SER A 2 -12.02 -8.28 -11.49
C SER A 2 -11.36 -6.91 -11.37
N THR A 3 -11.96 -6.03 -10.56
CA THR A 3 -11.45 -4.70 -10.26
C THR A 3 -11.20 -4.61 -8.77
N THR A 4 -10.02 -4.12 -8.39
CA THR A 4 -9.66 -3.90 -6.98
C THR A 4 -9.51 -2.42 -6.72
N ILE A 5 -10.15 -1.93 -5.66
CA ILE A 5 -10.12 -0.55 -5.22
C ILE A 5 -9.61 -0.49 -3.78
N THR A 6 -8.60 0.32 -3.55
CA THR A 6 -8.13 0.65 -2.21
C THR A 6 -8.58 2.05 -1.84
N GLY A 7 -9.24 2.19 -0.72
CA GLY A 7 -9.77 3.47 -0.27
C GLY A 7 -9.94 3.54 1.24
N LYS A 8 -10.27 4.74 1.70
CA LYS A 8 -10.55 4.99 3.11
C LYS A 8 -12.04 4.97 3.37
N LEU A 9 -12.48 4.33 4.46
CA LEU A 9 -13.86 4.39 4.91
C LEU A 9 -14.17 5.78 5.45
N ASN A 10 -15.17 6.44 4.86
CA ASN A 10 -15.62 7.76 5.29
C ASN A 10 -16.54 7.70 6.52
N LYS A 11 -17.12 6.52 6.77
CA LYS A 11 -17.98 6.20 7.91
C LYS A 11 -17.80 4.72 8.27
N PRO A 12 -18.18 4.31 9.48
CA PRO A 12 -18.22 2.89 9.82
C PRO A 12 -19.14 2.13 8.86
N ALA A 13 -18.88 0.84 8.66
CA ALA A 13 -19.77 -0.01 7.89
C ALA A 13 -21.17 -0.05 8.51
N ASN A 14 -22.20 0.02 7.67
CA ASN A 14 -23.57 -0.19 8.12
C ASN A 14 -23.93 -1.68 8.01
N GLN A 15 -24.19 -2.30 9.15
CA GLN A 15 -24.55 -3.72 9.26
C GLN A 15 -26.06 -3.88 9.06
N PHE A 16 -26.46 -4.90 8.29
CA PHE A 16 -27.85 -5.31 8.12
C PHE A 16 -27.99 -6.81 7.93
N GLN A 17 -29.18 -7.34 8.20
CA GLN A 17 -29.46 -8.76 8.01
C GLN A 17 -29.95 -9.01 6.58
N ALA A 18 -29.40 -10.03 5.93
CA ALA A 18 -29.76 -10.47 4.58
C ALA A 18 -29.94 -12.00 4.56
N GLY A 19 -31.12 -12.45 4.92
CA GLY A 19 -31.44 -13.88 5.09
C GLY A 19 -30.56 -14.52 6.16
N GLU A 20 -29.79 -15.55 5.78
CA GLU A 20 -28.83 -16.25 6.66
C GLU A 20 -27.48 -15.55 6.79
N SER A 21 -27.27 -14.45 6.08
CA SER A 21 -26.02 -13.73 6.06
C SER A 21 -26.18 -12.34 6.66
N THR A 22 -25.11 -11.82 7.21
CA THR A 22 -25.02 -10.42 7.60
C THR A 22 -24.31 -9.64 6.51
N GLY A 23 -24.94 -8.56 6.03
CA GLY A 23 -24.38 -7.65 5.06
C GLY A 23 -23.72 -6.46 5.75
N PHE A 24 -22.62 -6.00 5.19
CA PHE A 24 -21.88 -4.79 5.59
C PHE A 24 -21.82 -3.84 4.42
N SER A 25 -22.57 -2.75 4.46
CA SER A 25 -22.50 -1.69 3.46
C SER A 25 -21.37 -0.73 3.83
N ILE A 26 -20.42 -0.57 2.93
CA ILE A 26 -19.27 0.31 3.10
C ILE A 26 -19.21 1.38 2.00
N ARG A 27 -18.69 2.54 2.35
CA ARG A 27 -18.47 3.66 1.42
C ARG A 27 -17.02 4.07 1.47
N LEU A 28 -16.36 4.02 0.32
CA LEU A 28 -14.95 4.33 0.14
C LEU A 28 -14.81 5.67 -0.58
N GLY A 29 -13.95 6.53 -0.07
CA GLY A 29 -13.49 7.72 -0.78
C GLY A 29 -12.09 7.50 -1.34
N VAL A 30 -11.93 7.56 -2.65
CA VAL A 30 -10.62 7.53 -3.30
C VAL A 30 -10.28 8.93 -3.75
N LYS A 31 -9.24 9.51 -3.15
CA LYS A 31 -8.78 10.86 -3.46
C LYS A 31 -7.98 10.85 -4.75
N TYR A 32 -8.26 11.79 -5.63
CA TYR A 32 -7.44 12.06 -6.81
C TYR A 32 -7.25 13.56 -7.02
N ARG A 33 -6.25 13.93 -7.80
CA ARG A 33 -6.04 15.31 -8.21
C ARG A 33 -6.55 15.49 -9.64
N ASP A 34 -7.54 16.37 -9.81
CA ASP A 34 -8.05 16.68 -11.13
C ASP A 34 -6.97 17.45 -11.94
N PRO A 35 -6.57 16.95 -13.11
CA PRO A 35 -5.56 17.61 -13.93
C PRO A 35 -6.03 18.95 -14.51
N LYS A 36 -7.34 19.17 -14.66
CA LYS A 36 -7.92 20.41 -15.21
C LYS A 36 -8.03 21.50 -14.14
N THR A 37 -8.70 21.20 -13.04
CA THR A 37 -8.94 22.15 -11.94
C THR A 37 -7.79 22.30 -10.98
N LYS A 38 -6.83 21.36 -11.00
CA LYS A 38 -5.70 21.22 -10.02
C LYS A 38 -6.18 21.04 -8.58
N GLN A 39 -7.44 20.74 -8.36
CA GLN A 39 -8.03 20.49 -7.05
C GLN A 39 -7.98 19.01 -6.68
N ASN A 40 -8.07 18.74 -5.38
CA ASN A 40 -8.22 17.38 -4.89
C ASN A 40 -9.71 17.05 -4.85
N GLU A 41 -10.07 15.99 -5.51
CA GLU A 41 -11.43 15.48 -5.58
C GLU A 41 -11.50 14.04 -5.09
N PHE A 42 -12.72 13.50 -4.99
CA PHE A 42 -12.95 12.15 -4.49
C PHE A 42 -13.88 11.40 -5.44
N THR A 43 -13.50 10.17 -5.74
CA THR A 43 -14.43 9.21 -6.34
C THR A 43 -15.04 8.39 -5.22
N ASN A 44 -16.37 8.34 -5.17
CA ASN A 44 -17.11 7.59 -4.17
C ASN A 44 -17.46 6.20 -4.70
N TYR A 45 -17.04 5.18 -3.97
CA TYR A 45 -17.38 3.79 -4.23
C TYR A 45 -18.26 3.26 -3.10
N GLN A 46 -19.22 2.41 -3.45
CA GLN A 46 -20.07 1.73 -2.50
C GLN A 46 -19.95 0.22 -2.73
N ALA A 47 -19.85 -0.54 -1.65
CA ALA A 47 -19.80 -1.99 -1.72
C ALA A 47 -20.64 -2.61 -0.61
N VAL A 48 -21.16 -3.82 -0.86
CA VAL A 48 -21.78 -4.67 0.16
C VAL A 48 -20.98 -5.95 0.25
N ILE A 49 -20.53 -6.27 1.47
CA ILE A 49 -19.76 -7.46 1.77
C ILE A 49 -20.60 -8.34 2.70
N PHE A 50 -20.66 -9.64 2.44
CA PHE A 50 -21.45 -10.57 3.22
C PHE A 50 -20.58 -11.48 4.09
N ALA A 51 -21.06 -11.76 5.29
CA ALA A 51 -20.48 -12.71 6.22
C ALA A 51 -21.56 -13.65 6.77
N LYS A 52 -21.21 -14.94 6.95
CA LYS A 52 -22.08 -15.94 7.58
C LYS A 52 -21.54 -16.39 8.93
N ALA A 53 -20.22 -16.59 9.04
CA ALA A 53 -19.60 -17.08 10.26
C ALA A 53 -19.59 -15.99 11.35
N PRO A 54 -19.99 -16.30 12.59
CA PRO A 54 -20.00 -15.33 13.69
C PRO A 54 -18.65 -14.65 13.91
N ALA A 55 -17.54 -15.39 13.80
CA ALA A 55 -16.19 -14.85 13.92
C ALA A 55 -15.86 -13.82 12.84
N GLN A 56 -16.34 -14.03 11.60
CA GLN A 56 -16.16 -13.09 10.51
C GLN A 56 -17.02 -11.83 10.70
N ILE A 57 -18.25 -11.99 11.20
CA ILE A 57 -19.13 -10.87 11.52
C ILE A 57 -18.48 -10.00 12.61
N GLN A 58 -17.98 -10.62 13.66
CA GLN A 58 -17.27 -9.91 14.72
C GLN A 58 -16.03 -9.19 14.18
N PHE A 59 -15.21 -9.87 13.41
CA PHE A 59 -14.03 -9.27 12.77
C PHE A 59 -14.41 -8.04 11.93
N TYR A 60 -15.46 -8.10 11.11
CA TYR A 60 -15.88 -6.96 10.31
C TYR A 60 -16.39 -5.80 11.15
N ASN A 61 -17.09 -6.06 12.25
CA ASN A 61 -17.50 -5.02 13.18
C ASN A 61 -16.31 -4.29 13.82
N ASP A 62 -15.24 -5.02 14.13
CA ASP A 62 -14.07 -4.49 14.80
C ASP A 62 -13.18 -3.67 13.86
N VAL A 63 -13.14 -4.04 12.57
CA VAL A 63 -12.16 -3.45 11.62
C VAL A 63 -12.76 -2.47 10.63
N LEU A 64 -14.06 -2.58 10.27
CA LEU A 64 -14.71 -1.71 9.29
C LEU A 64 -15.25 -0.43 9.95
N VAL A 65 -14.36 0.27 10.62
CA VAL A 65 -14.63 1.54 11.32
C VAL A 65 -14.27 2.73 10.47
N GLU A 66 -14.74 3.91 10.86
CA GLU A 66 -14.36 5.16 10.18
C GLU A 66 -12.84 5.34 10.17
N GLY A 67 -12.33 5.72 9.02
CA GLY A 67 -10.90 5.94 8.84
C GLY A 67 -10.09 4.69 8.48
N ALA A 68 -10.68 3.50 8.56
CA ALA A 68 -10.01 2.29 8.10
C ALA A 68 -9.66 2.36 6.62
N VAL A 69 -8.48 1.88 6.25
CA VAL A 69 -8.08 1.71 4.86
C VAL A 69 -8.40 0.28 4.46
N VAL A 70 -9.19 0.13 3.41
CA VAL A 70 -9.64 -1.19 2.94
C VAL A 70 -9.33 -1.37 1.46
N GLU A 71 -9.05 -2.60 1.11
CA GLU A 71 -8.98 -3.05 -0.28
C GLU A 71 -10.19 -3.93 -0.55
N VAL A 72 -10.95 -3.56 -1.58
CA VAL A 72 -12.16 -4.27 -1.98
C VAL A 72 -12.01 -4.68 -3.43
N THR A 73 -12.23 -5.96 -3.69
CA THR A 73 -12.26 -6.53 -5.04
C THR A 73 -13.69 -6.83 -5.42
N CYS A 74 -14.09 -6.47 -6.64
CA CYS A 74 -15.42 -6.75 -7.21
C CYS A 74 -15.32 -7.34 -8.61
N GLU A 75 -16.40 -7.96 -9.05
CA GLU A 75 -16.49 -8.53 -10.39
C GLU A 75 -16.97 -7.50 -11.42
N GLN A 76 -17.82 -6.58 -11.01
CA GLN A 76 -18.41 -5.57 -11.87
C GLN A 76 -18.51 -4.23 -11.15
N LEU A 77 -18.48 -3.15 -11.94
CA LEU A 77 -18.73 -1.79 -11.49
C LEU A 77 -20.01 -1.28 -12.16
N ARG A 78 -20.84 -0.60 -11.38
CA ARG A 78 -22.04 0.08 -11.87
C ARG A 78 -22.04 1.53 -11.41
N ILE A 79 -22.28 2.45 -12.31
CA ILE A 79 -22.46 3.86 -11.94
C ILE A 79 -23.91 4.02 -11.45
N ASP A 80 -24.05 4.58 -10.26
CA ASP A 80 -25.33 4.94 -9.67
C ASP A 80 -25.39 6.44 -9.42
N SER A 81 -26.55 7.03 -9.66
CA SER A 81 -26.80 8.46 -9.42
C SER A 81 -27.93 8.62 -8.41
N PHE A 82 -27.72 9.45 -7.41
CA PHE A 82 -28.74 9.75 -6.41
C PHE A 82 -28.76 11.25 -6.08
N GLU A 83 -29.95 11.73 -5.69
CA GLU A 83 -30.11 13.11 -5.23
C GLU A 83 -29.55 13.21 -3.79
N GLY A 84 -28.49 14.00 -3.63
CA GLY A 84 -27.94 14.37 -2.33
C GLY A 84 -28.44 15.74 -1.88
N ASN A 85 -28.12 16.13 -0.65
CA ASN A 85 -28.50 17.43 -0.10
C ASN A 85 -27.92 18.63 -0.88
N ASN A 86 -26.86 18.41 -1.65
CA ASN A 86 -26.15 19.44 -2.44
C ASN A 86 -26.34 19.23 -3.96
N GLY A 87 -27.38 18.50 -4.38
CA GLY A 87 -27.65 18.15 -5.79
C GLY A 87 -27.29 16.72 -6.15
N PRO A 88 -27.34 16.37 -7.44
CA PRO A 88 -27.10 15.02 -7.91
C PRO A 88 -25.65 14.59 -7.61
N MET A 89 -25.51 13.42 -7.02
CA MET A 89 -24.24 12.80 -6.69
C MET A 89 -24.09 11.48 -7.45
N LEU A 90 -22.87 11.20 -7.87
CA LEU A 90 -22.50 9.95 -8.49
C LEU A 90 -21.76 9.06 -7.48
N SER A 91 -22.12 7.79 -7.48
CA SER A 91 -21.33 6.74 -6.82
C SER A 91 -21.07 5.58 -7.77
N ILE A 92 -20.04 4.82 -7.47
CA ILE A 92 -19.71 3.61 -8.22
C ILE A 92 -19.97 2.42 -7.31
N ASP A 93 -20.98 1.63 -7.68
CA ASP A 93 -21.32 0.40 -6.97
C ASP A 93 -20.39 -0.72 -7.38
N MET A 94 -19.80 -1.37 -6.40
CA MET A 94 -18.95 -2.54 -6.56
C MET A 94 -19.79 -3.79 -6.34
N LEU A 95 -20.14 -4.48 -7.43
CA LEU A 95 -21.00 -5.67 -7.38
C LEU A 95 -20.17 -6.93 -7.12
N ASN A 96 -20.72 -7.87 -6.34
CA ASN A 96 -20.06 -9.08 -5.89
C ASN A 96 -18.73 -8.77 -5.17
N ALA A 97 -18.78 -7.82 -4.26
CA ALA A 97 -17.61 -7.29 -3.59
C ALA A 97 -17.09 -8.26 -2.50
N ARG A 98 -15.77 -8.30 -2.38
CA ARG A 98 -15.05 -9.07 -1.35
C ARG A 98 -13.98 -8.19 -0.72
N LEU A 99 -13.83 -8.29 0.59
CA LEU A 99 -12.75 -7.64 1.32
C LEU A 99 -11.45 -8.41 1.09
N GLY A 100 -10.43 -7.74 0.54
CA GLY A 100 -9.09 -8.29 0.37
C GLY A 100 -8.20 -7.97 1.57
N TYR A 101 -8.06 -6.69 1.87
CA TYR A 101 -7.22 -6.19 2.96
C TYR A 101 -7.95 -5.15 3.79
N VAL A 102 -7.61 -5.06 5.07
CA VAL A 102 -8.09 -3.99 5.95
C VAL A 102 -6.99 -3.58 6.93
N HIS A 103 -6.80 -2.29 7.07
CA HIS A 103 -6.01 -1.67 8.12
C HIS A 103 -6.90 -0.72 8.92
N SER A 104 -7.22 -1.11 10.14
CA SER A 104 -8.00 -0.28 11.06
C SER A 104 -7.09 0.64 11.86
N PRO A 105 -7.43 1.92 12.08
CA PRO A 105 -6.66 2.83 12.91
C PRO A 105 -6.56 2.35 14.37
N ASN A 106 -7.47 1.49 14.80
CA ASN A 106 -7.51 0.93 16.15
C ASN A 106 -6.71 -0.38 16.28
N GLN A 107 -6.24 -0.98 15.19
CA GLN A 107 -5.34 -2.12 15.26
C GLN A 107 -3.93 -1.60 15.59
N GLN A 108 -3.49 -1.82 16.82
CA GLN A 108 -2.07 -1.76 17.14
C GLN A 108 -1.35 -2.73 16.18
N PRO A 109 -0.23 -2.31 15.53
CA PRO A 109 0.53 -3.24 14.72
C PRO A 109 0.84 -4.44 15.61
N ALA A 110 0.39 -5.62 15.18
CA ALA A 110 0.77 -6.86 15.83
C ALA A 110 2.29 -6.84 15.90
N GLN A 111 2.84 -6.69 17.10
CA GLN A 111 4.27 -6.85 17.32
C GLN A 111 4.59 -8.20 16.70
N ALA A 112 5.34 -8.18 15.59
CA ALA A 112 5.87 -9.40 15.04
C ALA A 112 6.58 -10.10 16.21
N GLN A 113 5.94 -11.14 16.72
CA GLN A 113 6.58 -12.02 17.69
C GLN A 113 7.83 -12.51 16.96
N GLN A 114 8.95 -11.87 17.29
CA GLN A 114 10.25 -12.39 16.92
C GLN A 114 10.28 -13.78 17.54
N ALA A 115 10.14 -14.80 16.67
CA ALA A 115 10.38 -16.16 17.08
C ALA A 115 11.70 -16.16 17.86
N PRO A 116 11.77 -16.78 19.05
CA PRO A 116 13.00 -16.81 19.81
C PRO A 116 14.07 -17.41 18.88
N ARG A 117 15.05 -16.59 18.52
CA ARG A 117 16.23 -17.07 17.80
C ARG A 117 16.86 -18.08 18.74
N GLN A 118 16.69 -19.36 18.44
CA GLN A 118 17.52 -20.39 19.03
C GLN A 118 18.97 -19.97 18.82
N ALA A 119 19.62 -19.61 19.91
CA ALA A 119 21.06 -19.40 19.93
C ALA A 119 21.68 -20.72 19.49
N THR A 120 22.07 -20.81 18.24
CA THR A 120 22.91 -21.90 17.74
C THR A 120 24.21 -21.79 18.51
N GLN A 121 24.40 -22.70 19.44
CA GLN A 121 25.69 -22.86 20.15
C GLN A 121 26.74 -23.11 19.06
N GLN A 122 27.58 -22.12 18.82
CA GLN A 122 28.79 -22.32 18.02
C GLN A 122 29.67 -23.35 18.71
N PRO A 123 30.17 -24.39 18.01
CA PRO A 123 31.19 -25.27 18.56
C PRO A 123 32.44 -24.45 18.85
N GLN A 124 32.87 -24.50 20.10
CA GLN A 124 34.06 -23.88 20.58
C GLN A 124 35.27 -24.64 20.02
N TYR A 125 35.84 -24.14 18.91
CA TYR A 125 37.11 -24.64 18.41
C TYR A 125 38.24 -24.18 19.36
N GLN A 126 38.90 -25.15 20.01
CA GLN A 126 40.10 -24.96 20.77
C GLN A 126 41.19 -24.36 19.87
N GLN A 127 41.64 -23.17 20.20
CA GLN A 127 42.80 -22.53 19.56
C GLN A 127 44.06 -23.29 19.93
N GLN A 128 44.68 -23.96 18.96
CA GLN A 128 46.10 -24.34 19.03
C GLN A 128 46.97 -23.09 18.80
N PRO A 129 48.03 -22.89 19.57
CA PRO A 129 48.92 -21.76 19.36
C PRO A 129 49.79 -22.02 18.12
N GLN A 130 49.55 -21.29 17.03
CA GLN A 130 50.45 -21.24 15.88
C GLN A 130 51.46 -20.11 16.04
N GLN A 131 52.73 -20.51 15.90
CA GLN A 131 53.92 -19.69 15.88
C GLN A 131 53.87 -18.63 14.78
N GLN A 132 54.23 -17.42 15.10
CA GLN A 132 54.37 -16.30 14.16
C GLN A 132 55.55 -16.53 13.21
N PRO A 133 55.40 -16.39 11.90
CA PRO A 133 56.50 -16.02 11.00
C PRO A 133 56.61 -14.50 10.93
N GLN A 134 57.77 -14.04 11.25
CA GLN A 134 58.24 -12.66 11.15
C GLN A 134 58.45 -12.32 9.66
N TYR A 135 57.62 -11.47 9.09
CA TYR A 135 57.85 -10.89 7.75
C TYR A 135 58.31 -9.44 7.87
N GLN A 136 59.44 -9.22 7.23
CA GLN A 136 60.18 -7.96 7.11
C GLN A 136 59.31 -6.87 6.41
N GLN A 137 59.46 -5.67 6.94
CA GLN A 137 58.97 -4.42 6.37
C GLN A 137 59.65 -4.14 5.04
N GLN A 138 58.85 -3.89 3.99
CA GLN A 138 59.26 -3.15 2.80
C GLN A 138 58.49 -1.80 2.74
N PRO A 139 59.18 -0.71 2.34
CA PRO A 139 58.63 0.63 2.39
C PRO A 139 57.61 0.89 1.21
N PRO A 140 56.71 1.86 1.39
CA PRO A 140 55.69 2.15 0.38
C PRO A 140 56.25 2.89 -0.83
N GLN A 141 56.04 2.35 -2.01
CA GLN A 141 56.27 3.08 -3.28
C GLN A 141 55.08 3.99 -3.58
N ASN A 142 55.45 5.25 -3.72
CA ASN A 142 54.70 6.37 -4.21
C ASN A 142 54.24 6.13 -5.68
N LEU A 143 52.92 6.17 -5.94
CA LEU A 143 52.42 6.34 -7.28
C LEU A 143 51.45 7.53 -7.31
N GLN A 144 52.03 8.62 -7.78
CA GLN A 144 51.35 9.83 -8.26
C GLN A 144 50.52 9.53 -9.53
N GLN A 145 49.47 10.35 -9.67
CA GLN A 145 48.86 10.76 -10.93
C GLN A 145 47.92 9.78 -11.62
N TYR A 146 46.62 10.05 -11.47
CA TYR A 146 45.68 10.10 -12.62
C TYR A 146 44.65 11.23 -12.37
N ASN A 147 44.92 12.33 -12.90
CA ASN A 147 44.38 13.08 -14.00
C ASN A 147 42.86 13.33 -13.97
N ASN A 148 42.56 14.63 -13.79
CA ASN A 148 41.32 15.33 -14.02
C ASN A 148 40.66 14.98 -15.38
N GLN A 149 39.41 14.52 -15.34
CA GLN A 149 38.49 14.78 -16.44
C GLN A 149 37.17 15.34 -15.87
N ALA A 150 36.89 16.57 -16.24
CA ALA A 150 35.66 17.27 -15.95
C ALA A 150 34.44 16.62 -16.67
N PRO A 151 33.26 16.60 -16.05
CA PRO A 151 32.06 16.17 -16.77
C PRO A 151 31.59 17.24 -17.77
N GLN A 152 31.37 16.81 -18.99
CA GLN A 152 30.76 17.61 -20.04
C GLN A 152 29.29 17.88 -19.74
N ALA A 153 28.87 19.12 -19.95
CA ALA A 153 27.51 19.59 -19.86
C ALA A 153 26.60 18.92 -20.91
N PRO A 154 25.32 18.64 -20.57
CA PRO A 154 24.37 18.10 -21.54
C PRO A 154 23.99 19.13 -22.58
N GLN A 155 24.01 18.72 -23.84
CA GLN A 155 23.57 19.49 -24.99
C GLN A 155 22.06 19.74 -24.91
N GLN A 156 21.68 21.00 -25.10
CA GLN A 156 20.30 21.43 -25.32
C GLN A 156 19.82 20.88 -26.67
N PHE A 157 18.75 20.09 -26.64
CA PHE A 157 17.97 19.80 -27.84
C PHE A 157 17.00 20.97 -28.07
N GLU A 158 17.22 21.73 -29.12
CA GLU A 158 16.24 22.64 -29.68
C GLU A 158 15.15 21.79 -30.36
N ASP A 159 13.97 21.78 -29.77
CA ASP A 159 12.77 21.20 -30.38
C ASP A 159 12.11 22.25 -31.26
N ASN A 160 12.40 22.14 -32.56
CA ASN A 160 11.78 22.92 -33.59
C ASN A 160 10.75 22.06 -34.33
N SER A 161 9.52 22.07 -33.85
CA SER A 161 8.39 21.52 -34.61
C SER A 161 7.20 22.47 -34.55
N GLU A 162 7.21 23.46 -35.45
CA GLU A 162 5.98 24.06 -35.94
C GLU A 162 5.17 22.98 -36.67
N ILE A 163 4.02 22.65 -36.14
CA ILE A 163 2.97 21.96 -36.90
C ILE A 163 1.76 22.90 -36.94
N SER A 164 1.61 23.54 -38.06
CA SER A 164 0.38 24.20 -38.51
C SER A 164 -0.65 23.17 -38.89
N PHE A 165 -1.85 23.23 -38.29
CA PHE A 165 -3.15 22.93 -38.90
C PHE A 165 -4.22 23.73 -38.18
#